data_909285dd92319b93b192968b749220dd
#
_entry.id   909285dd92319b93b192968b749220dd
#
_cell.length_a   1.000
_cell.length_b   1.000
_cell.length_c   1.000
_cell.angle_alpha   90.00
_cell.angle_beta   90.00
_cell.angle_gamma   90.00
#
_symmetry.space_group_name_H-M   'P 1'
#
loop_
_entity.id
_entity.type
_entity.pdbx_description
1 polymer ?
#
loop_
_entity_poly.entity_id
_entity_poly.type
_entity_poly.pdbx_seq_one_letter_code
_entity_poly.pdbx_strand_id
1 'polypeptide(L)'
;LLRAKFKLYLDMRFKLIGDVNFSVEMQLINDKKNYSLGPHSDHSRKVISALLYLPKDMSQQKIGTSIYIPKDPDFISSHKEYGHFKKDLFHKVITMPFVPNSAFCFVKTNNSFHGVEPLEIEDTDRWALLFDIFISEETQLREEEAKTKFK
;
A
#
# COMPACT_ATOMS: atom_id res chain seq x y z
N LEU A 1 18.13 11.10 2.45
CA LEU A 1 17.62 10.13 3.43
C LEU A 1 16.65 9.12 2.81
N LEU A 2 15.62 9.55 2.08
CA LEU A 2 14.61 8.68 1.45
C LEU A 2 15.22 7.70 0.44
N ARG A 3 16.10 8.20 -0.44
CA ARG A 3 16.81 7.38 -1.44
C ARG A 3 17.64 6.27 -0.81
N ALA A 4 18.33 6.55 0.28
CA ALA A 4 19.15 5.55 0.98
C ALA A 4 18.31 4.46 1.63
N LYS A 5 17.19 4.83 2.27
CA LYS A 5 16.25 3.86 2.87
C LYS A 5 15.58 2.98 1.82
N PHE A 6 15.20 3.58 0.69
CA PHE A 6 14.60 2.84 -0.42
C PHE A 6 15.59 1.87 -1.06
N LYS A 7 16.82 2.31 -1.30
CA LYS A 7 17.88 1.41 -1.78
C LYS A 7 18.11 0.25 -0.82
N LEU A 8 18.20 0.52 0.48
CA LEU A 8 18.36 -0.53 1.49
C LEU A 8 17.21 -1.54 1.45
N TYR A 9 15.97 -1.07 1.31
CA TYR A 9 14.81 -1.95 1.18
C TYR A 9 14.91 -2.87 -0.06
N LEU A 10 15.28 -2.32 -1.22
CA LEU A 10 15.46 -3.11 -2.44
C LEU A 10 16.60 -4.12 -2.29
N ASP A 11 17.74 -3.69 -1.75
CA ASP A 11 18.89 -4.54 -1.50
C ASP A 11 18.53 -5.70 -0.56
N MET A 12 17.76 -5.44 0.49
CA MET A 12 17.31 -6.47 1.43
C MET A 12 16.30 -7.44 0.80
N ARG A 13 15.33 -6.92 0.05
CA ARG A 13 14.28 -7.74 -0.55
C ARG A 13 14.81 -8.64 -1.66
N PHE A 14 15.68 -8.10 -2.51
CA PHE A 14 16.12 -8.76 -3.75
C PHE A 14 17.57 -9.29 -3.72
N LYS A 15 18.21 -9.26 -2.56
CA LYS A 15 19.61 -9.67 -2.38
C LYS A 15 19.94 -11.04 -2.98
N LEU A 16 19.01 -11.96 -2.93
CA LEU A 16 19.23 -13.37 -3.29
C LEU A 16 18.91 -13.70 -4.75
N ILE A 17 18.30 -12.76 -5.49
CA ILE A 17 17.78 -13.04 -6.84
C ILE A 17 18.47 -12.25 -7.96
N GLY A 18 19.38 -11.33 -7.62
CA GLY A 18 20.13 -10.55 -8.61
C GLY A 18 19.26 -9.52 -9.33
N ASP A 19 19.30 -9.53 -10.67
CA ASP A 19 18.57 -8.56 -11.49
C ASP A 19 17.07 -8.67 -11.35
N VAL A 20 16.41 -7.52 -11.22
CA VAL A 20 14.98 -7.41 -11.00
C VAL A 20 14.36 -6.54 -12.09
N ASN A 21 13.37 -7.08 -12.76
CA ASN A 21 12.56 -6.36 -13.74
C ASN A 21 11.34 -5.73 -13.06
N PHE A 22 11.16 -4.43 -13.27
CA PHE A 22 10.03 -3.67 -12.77
C PHE A 22 9.07 -3.27 -13.88
N SER A 23 7.79 -3.23 -13.54
CA SER A 23 6.75 -2.59 -14.34
C SER A 23 6.06 -1.51 -13.53
N VAL A 24 5.46 -0.55 -14.22
CA VAL A 24 4.70 0.55 -13.62
C VAL A 24 3.27 0.46 -14.10
N GLU A 25 2.34 0.55 -13.16
CA GLU A 25 0.92 0.67 -13.43
C GLU A 25 0.41 2.00 -12.89
N MET A 26 -0.43 2.68 -13.68
CA MET A 26 -1.10 3.91 -13.25
C MET A 26 -2.60 3.75 -13.40
N GLN A 27 -3.33 4.18 -12.39
CA GLN A 27 -4.78 4.09 -12.36
C GLN A 27 -5.39 5.34 -11.75
N LEU A 28 -6.29 6.00 -12.46
CA LEU A 28 -7.08 7.08 -11.91
C LEU A 28 -8.32 6.48 -11.24
N ILE A 29 -8.46 6.72 -9.94
CA ILE A 29 -9.59 6.22 -9.14
C ILE A 29 -10.43 7.37 -8.62
N ASN A 30 -11.73 7.12 -8.44
CA ASN A 30 -12.66 8.04 -7.82
C ASN A 30 -13.57 7.27 -6.85
N ASP A 31 -13.29 7.41 -5.57
CA ASP A 31 -14.09 6.80 -4.52
C ASP A 31 -15.23 7.74 -4.12
N LYS A 32 -16.43 7.19 -4.04
CA LYS A 32 -17.66 7.90 -3.72
C LYS A 32 -18.17 7.59 -2.33
N LYS A 33 -19.23 8.26 -1.90
CA LYS A 33 -19.94 7.94 -0.66
C LYS A 33 -20.19 6.42 -0.53
N ASN A 34 -20.10 5.93 0.69
CA ASN A 34 -20.20 4.52 1.10
C ASN A 34 -19.02 3.62 0.68
N TYR A 35 -18.03 4.13 -0.07
CA TYR A 35 -16.82 3.37 -0.30
C TYR A 35 -16.04 3.21 1.01
N SER A 36 -15.47 2.04 1.21
CA SER A 36 -14.52 1.76 2.28
C SER A 36 -13.56 0.64 1.86
N LEU A 37 -12.37 0.66 2.40
CA LEU A 37 -11.35 -0.34 2.15
C LEU A 37 -10.75 -0.75 3.50
N GLY A 38 -11.01 -1.98 3.95
CA GLY A 38 -10.51 -2.50 5.22
C GLY A 38 -8.99 -2.58 5.28
N PRO A 39 -8.41 -2.79 6.47
CA PRO A 39 -6.97 -3.00 6.60
C PRO A 39 -6.51 -4.14 5.71
N HIS A 40 -5.52 -3.88 4.87
CA HIS A 40 -4.89 -4.86 3.99
C HIS A 40 -3.44 -4.49 3.74
N SER A 41 -2.64 -5.44 3.34
CA SER A 41 -1.36 -5.19 2.69
C SER A 41 -1.49 -5.52 1.21
N ASP A 42 -0.83 -4.75 0.38
CA ASP A 42 -0.89 -4.91 -1.07
C ASP A 42 -0.42 -6.27 -1.58
N HIS A 43 -0.66 -6.54 -2.85
CA HIS A 43 -0.19 -7.72 -3.57
C HIS A 43 1.32 -7.93 -3.42
N SER A 44 1.77 -9.19 -3.33
CA SER A 44 3.19 -9.54 -3.11
C SER A 44 4.14 -9.02 -4.19
N ARG A 45 3.69 -8.85 -5.42
CA ARG A 45 4.50 -8.28 -6.50
C ARG A 45 4.68 -6.77 -6.40
N LYS A 46 3.86 -6.06 -5.66
CA LYS A 46 4.07 -4.62 -5.45
C LYS A 46 5.37 -4.37 -4.69
N VAL A 47 6.04 -3.29 -5.04
CA VAL A 47 7.27 -2.81 -4.41
C VAL A 47 7.02 -1.46 -3.76
N ILE A 48 6.35 -0.59 -4.49
CA ILE A 48 5.93 0.75 -4.04
C ILE A 48 4.49 0.96 -4.45
N SER A 49 3.73 1.61 -3.60
CA SER A 49 2.47 2.26 -3.92
C SER A 49 2.59 3.75 -3.64
N ALA A 50 2.15 4.58 -4.57
CA ALA A 50 2.04 6.01 -4.41
C ALA A 50 0.65 6.47 -4.83
N LEU A 51 -0.01 7.21 -3.95
CA LEU A 51 -1.32 7.81 -4.18
C LEU A 51 -1.13 9.33 -4.24
N LEU A 52 -1.26 9.90 -5.43
CA LEU A 52 -1.30 11.34 -5.61
C LEU A 52 -2.74 11.79 -5.39
N TYR A 53 -2.98 12.56 -4.35
CA TYR A 53 -4.31 13.04 -4.01
C TYR A 53 -4.72 14.22 -4.88
N LEU A 54 -5.94 14.16 -5.41
CA LEU A 54 -6.50 15.15 -6.32
C LEU A 54 -7.82 15.74 -5.77
N PRO A 55 -7.83 16.26 -4.53
CA PRO A 55 -9.02 16.91 -4.00
C PRO A 55 -9.26 18.24 -4.71
N LYS A 56 -10.52 18.64 -4.79
CA LYS A 56 -10.92 19.94 -5.32
C LYS A 56 -10.42 21.08 -4.41
N ASP A 57 -10.47 20.87 -3.11
CA ASP A 57 -10.11 21.85 -2.08
C ASP A 57 -9.80 21.14 -0.74
N MET A 58 -9.81 21.90 0.37
CA MET A 58 -9.51 21.39 1.72
C MET A 58 -10.72 20.83 2.47
N SER A 59 -11.92 20.84 1.89
CA SER A 59 -13.16 20.45 2.60
C SER A 59 -13.17 18.98 3.02
N GLN A 60 -12.51 18.12 2.27
CA GLN A 60 -12.50 16.67 2.47
C GLN A 60 -11.16 16.13 2.99
N GLN A 61 -10.37 16.94 3.70
CA GLN A 61 -9.03 16.55 4.14
C GLN A 61 -8.97 15.29 5.02
N LYS A 62 -10.08 14.84 5.61
CA LYS A 62 -10.14 13.68 6.51
C LYS A 62 -10.30 12.33 5.80
N ILE A 63 -10.47 12.31 4.48
CA ILE A 63 -10.77 11.09 3.71
C ILE A 63 -9.56 10.46 3.00
N GLY A 64 -8.37 10.71 3.47
CA GLY A 64 -7.15 10.11 2.92
C GLY A 64 -7.00 8.62 3.26
N THR A 65 -5.82 8.11 3.00
CA THR A 65 -5.47 6.72 3.31
C THR A 65 -5.16 6.57 4.80
N SER A 66 -5.75 5.57 5.43
CA SER A 66 -5.49 5.24 6.85
C SER A 66 -4.38 4.21 6.96
N ILE A 67 -3.52 4.36 7.98
CA ILE A 67 -2.46 3.43 8.34
C ILE A 67 -2.89 2.66 9.58
N TYR A 68 -2.63 1.35 9.57
CA TYR A 68 -3.00 0.44 10.64
C TYR A 68 -1.80 -0.35 11.17
N ILE A 69 -1.86 -0.69 12.47
CA ILE A 69 -0.93 -1.61 13.11
C ILE A 69 -1.75 -2.76 13.69
N PRO A 70 -1.37 -4.02 13.47
CA PRO A 70 -2.02 -5.16 14.10
C PRO A 70 -1.97 -5.05 15.63
N LYS A 71 -3.02 -5.49 16.31
CA LYS A 71 -3.04 -5.64 17.77
C LYS A 71 -2.13 -6.76 18.25
N ASP A 72 -2.06 -7.82 17.45
CA ASP A 72 -1.09 -8.90 17.65
C ASP A 72 0.21 -8.53 16.94
N PRO A 73 1.33 -8.36 17.65
CA PRO A 73 2.61 -7.98 17.05
C PRO A 73 3.17 -9.05 16.09
N ASP A 74 2.76 -10.30 16.23
CA ASP A 74 3.19 -11.41 15.38
C ASP A 74 2.32 -11.58 14.14
N PHE A 75 1.24 -10.78 14.03
CA PHE A 75 0.37 -10.81 12.87
C PHE A 75 1.07 -10.22 11.64
N ILE A 76 1.25 -11.04 10.62
CA ILE A 76 1.74 -10.63 9.30
C ILE A 76 0.77 -11.12 8.23
N SER A 77 0.60 -10.33 7.16
CA SER A 77 -0.17 -10.77 5.99
C SER A 77 0.54 -11.92 5.29
N SER A 78 -0.16 -13.02 5.09
CA SER A 78 0.35 -14.09 4.23
C SER A 78 0.27 -13.65 2.76
N HIS A 79 1.26 -14.02 1.94
CA HIS A 79 1.29 -13.67 0.51
C HIS A 79 0.13 -14.29 -0.30
N LYS A 80 -0.63 -15.19 0.29
CA LYS A 80 -1.72 -15.93 -0.36
C LYS A 80 -3.11 -15.36 -0.06
N GLU A 81 -3.23 -14.49 0.93
CA GLU A 81 -4.51 -13.91 1.31
C GLU A 81 -4.73 -12.59 0.56
N TYR A 82 -5.57 -12.65 -0.46
CA TYR A 82 -6.21 -11.48 -1.03
C TYR A 82 -7.44 -11.17 -0.19
N GLY A 83 -7.46 -10.04 0.45
CA GLY A 83 -8.64 -9.63 1.18
C GLY A 83 -8.35 -8.57 2.22
N HIS A 84 -9.44 -7.99 2.69
CA HIS A 84 -9.41 -7.02 3.76
C HIS A 84 -9.58 -7.76 5.08
N PHE A 85 -8.72 -7.45 6.02
CA PHE A 85 -8.84 -7.96 7.37
C PHE A 85 -9.91 -7.19 8.14
N LYS A 86 -10.45 -7.82 9.18
CA LYS A 86 -11.39 -7.16 10.11
C LYS A 86 -10.68 -6.03 10.85
N LYS A 87 -11.33 -4.87 10.92
CA LYS A 87 -10.78 -3.67 11.58
C LYS A 87 -10.51 -3.88 13.08
N ASP A 88 -11.27 -4.73 13.74
CA ASP A 88 -11.11 -5.05 15.16
C ASP A 88 -9.76 -5.72 15.50
N LEU A 89 -9.07 -6.28 14.51
CA LEU A 89 -7.73 -6.85 14.66
C LEU A 89 -6.62 -5.78 14.66
N PHE A 90 -6.95 -4.51 14.38
CA PHE A 90 -5.97 -3.45 14.17
C PHE A 90 -6.24 -2.23 15.04
N HIS A 91 -5.17 -1.49 15.32
CA HIS A 91 -5.22 -0.10 15.74
C HIS A 91 -5.02 0.80 14.53
N LYS A 92 -5.94 1.74 14.30
CA LYS A 92 -5.72 2.82 13.35
C LYS A 92 -4.74 3.82 13.96
N VAL A 93 -3.63 4.07 13.27
CA VAL A 93 -2.58 4.99 13.73
C VAL A 93 -2.91 6.41 13.30
N ILE A 94 -3.18 6.60 12.01
CA ILE A 94 -3.44 7.91 11.41
C ILE A 94 -4.22 7.74 10.12
N THR A 95 -4.99 8.76 9.75
CA THR A 95 -5.46 8.95 8.38
C THR A 95 -4.68 10.10 7.76
N MET A 96 -4.04 9.84 6.64
CA MET A 96 -3.26 10.84 5.92
C MET A 96 -4.17 11.96 5.43
N PRO A 97 -3.75 13.23 5.51
CA PRO A 97 -4.56 14.33 5.01
C PRO A 97 -4.78 14.22 3.49
N PHE A 98 -6.05 14.26 3.06
CA PHE A 98 -6.42 14.33 1.64
C PHE A 98 -6.45 15.80 1.22
N VAL A 99 -5.29 16.33 0.83
CA VAL A 99 -5.11 17.76 0.55
C VAL A 99 -4.46 17.98 -0.83
N PRO A 100 -4.70 19.14 -1.48
CA PRO A 100 -4.08 19.46 -2.76
C PRO A 100 -2.55 19.38 -2.71
N ASN A 101 -1.93 19.00 -3.81
CA ASN A 101 -0.47 18.89 -3.97
C ASN A 101 0.20 17.95 -2.96
N SER A 102 -0.51 16.90 -2.54
CA SER A 102 0.04 15.90 -1.63
C SER A 102 0.02 14.50 -2.23
N ALA A 103 0.93 13.67 -1.74
CA ALA A 103 0.98 12.26 -2.07
C ALA A 103 1.28 11.44 -0.83
N PHE A 104 0.69 10.25 -0.78
CA PHE A 104 1.04 9.22 0.19
C PHE A 104 1.79 8.10 -0.53
N CYS A 105 3.01 7.80 -0.09
CA CYS A 105 3.85 6.80 -0.73
C CYS A 105 4.45 5.87 0.33
N PHE A 106 4.46 4.57 0.04
CA PHE A 106 5.02 3.56 0.93
C PHE A 106 5.62 2.40 0.16
N VAL A 107 6.54 1.68 0.80
CA VAL A 107 7.06 0.40 0.32
C VAL A 107 6.16 -0.74 0.79
N LYS A 108 5.94 -1.72 -0.09
CA LYS A 108 5.15 -2.90 0.25
C LYS A 108 5.97 -3.84 1.14
N THR A 109 5.43 -4.12 2.32
CA THR A 109 5.91 -5.16 3.23
C THR A 109 4.72 -6.02 3.68
N ASN A 110 4.98 -7.12 4.41
CA ASN A 110 3.90 -7.97 4.93
C ASN A 110 3.13 -7.33 6.09
N ASN A 111 3.58 -6.18 6.59
CA ASN A 111 2.95 -5.42 7.66
C ASN A 111 2.70 -3.94 7.30
N SER A 112 2.76 -3.57 6.02
CA SER A 112 2.37 -2.24 5.53
C SER A 112 0.85 -2.12 5.40
N PHE A 113 0.12 -2.30 6.52
CA PHE A 113 -1.33 -2.29 6.52
C PHE A 113 -1.89 -0.88 6.36
N HIS A 114 -2.79 -0.73 5.40
CA HIS A 114 -3.46 0.51 5.09
C HIS A 114 -4.89 0.25 4.59
N GLY A 115 -5.66 1.33 4.39
CA GLY A 115 -7.03 1.23 3.90
C GLY A 115 -7.68 2.60 3.79
N VAL A 116 -8.99 2.62 3.59
CA VAL A 116 -9.82 3.81 3.53
C VAL A 116 -10.98 3.67 4.51
N GLU A 117 -11.13 4.64 5.42
CA GLU A 117 -12.29 4.68 6.31
C GLU A 117 -13.58 4.87 5.51
N PRO A 118 -14.74 4.46 6.03
CA PRO A 118 -16.01 4.70 5.36
C PRO A 118 -16.18 6.17 4.97
N LEU A 119 -16.49 6.42 3.71
CA LEU A 119 -16.73 7.76 3.19
C LEU A 119 -18.19 8.14 3.40
N GLU A 120 -18.47 8.86 4.48
CA GLU A 120 -19.84 9.18 4.91
C GLU A 120 -20.37 10.51 4.38
N ILE A 121 -19.51 11.33 3.76
CA ILE A 121 -19.87 12.65 3.25
C ILE A 121 -20.70 12.49 1.96
N GLU A 122 -21.84 13.17 1.86
CA GLU A 122 -22.81 13.04 0.74
C GLU A 122 -22.15 13.27 -0.62
N ASP A 123 -21.45 14.39 -0.76
CA ASP A 123 -20.79 14.81 -2.01
C ASP A 123 -19.33 14.36 -2.06
N THR A 124 -19.01 13.18 -1.53
CA THR A 124 -17.65 12.65 -1.58
C THR A 124 -17.19 12.45 -3.01
N ASP A 125 -16.03 13.01 -3.33
CA ASP A 125 -15.37 12.94 -4.63
C ASP A 125 -13.87 12.78 -4.40
N ARG A 126 -13.47 11.56 -4.01
CA ARG A 126 -12.10 11.23 -3.65
C ARG A 126 -11.33 10.75 -4.87
N TRP A 127 -10.84 11.69 -5.66
CA TRP A 127 -9.96 11.41 -6.77
C TRP A 127 -8.52 11.17 -6.33
N ALA A 128 -7.93 10.11 -6.81
CA ALA A 128 -6.50 9.87 -6.63
C ALA A 128 -5.90 9.21 -7.88
N LEU A 129 -4.67 9.57 -8.22
CA LEU A 129 -3.86 8.85 -9.19
C LEU A 129 -3.01 7.83 -8.42
N LEU A 130 -3.30 6.56 -8.62
CA LEU A 130 -2.52 5.45 -8.14
C LEU A 130 -1.34 5.22 -9.08
N PHE A 131 -0.16 5.13 -8.50
CA PHE A 131 1.08 4.83 -9.21
C PHE A 131 1.76 3.69 -8.46
N ASP A 132 1.77 2.52 -9.07
CA ASP A 132 2.29 1.31 -8.46
C ASP A 132 3.50 0.79 -9.23
N ILE A 133 4.54 0.37 -8.51
CA ILE A 133 5.68 -0.33 -9.07
C ILE A 133 5.58 -1.81 -8.68
N PHE A 134 5.63 -2.68 -9.68
CA PHE A 134 5.59 -4.13 -9.53
C PHE A 134 6.88 -4.78 -9.99
N ILE A 135 7.19 -5.93 -9.40
CA ILE A 135 8.13 -6.90 -10.01
C ILE A 135 7.38 -7.77 -11.02
N SER A 136 8.10 -8.29 -12.03
CA SER A 136 7.55 -9.26 -12.97
C SER A 136 7.17 -10.58 -12.26
N GLU A 137 6.32 -11.39 -12.89
CA GLU A 137 5.98 -12.72 -12.36
C GLU A 137 7.21 -13.63 -12.26
N GLU A 138 8.08 -13.58 -13.26
CA GLU A 138 9.35 -14.31 -13.23
C GLU A 138 10.22 -13.91 -12.02
N THR A 139 10.31 -12.61 -11.73
CA THR A 139 11.04 -12.11 -10.56
C THR A 139 10.39 -12.60 -9.26
N GLN A 140 9.07 -12.62 -9.17
CA GLN A 140 8.35 -13.16 -8.02
C GLN A 140 8.66 -14.65 -7.80
N LEU A 141 8.63 -15.47 -8.84
CA LEU A 141 8.94 -16.89 -8.75
C LEU A 141 10.37 -17.11 -8.23
N ARG A 142 11.34 -16.37 -8.75
CA ARG A 142 12.73 -16.44 -8.26
C ARG A 142 12.84 -16.00 -6.78
N GLU A 143 12.07 -15.00 -6.35
CA GLU A 143 12.03 -14.56 -4.95
C GLU A 143 11.47 -15.67 -4.03
N GLU A 144 10.41 -16.36 -4.46
CA GLU A 144 9.80 -17.47 -3.72
C GLU A 144 10.71 -18.68 -3.63
N GLU A 145 11.36 -19.06 -4.73
CA GLU A 145 12.36 -20.15 -4.77
C GLU A 145 13.56 -19.86 -3.86
N ALA A 146 14.09 -18.63 -3.88
CA ALA A 146 15.18 -18.22 -3.03
C ALA A 146 14.81 -18.34 -1.54
N LYS A 147 13.61 -17.88 -1.16
CA LYS A 147 13.11 -18.01 0.23
C LYS A 147 12.96 -19.46 0.69
N THR A 148 12.67 -20.37 -0.22
CA THR A 148 12.51 -21.80 0.10
C THR A 148 13.85 -22.50 0.31
N LYS A 149 14.90 -22.10 -0.39
CA LYS A 149 16.25 -22.70 -0.30
C LYS A 149 17.00 -22.30 0.98
N PHE A 150 16.59 -21.23 1.65
CA PHE A 150 17.26 -20.69 2.83
C PHE A 150 16.43 -20.80 4.14
N LYS A 151 15.37 -21.60 4.13
CA LYS A 151 14.66 -22.05 5.33
C LYS A 151 15.25 -23.36 5.81
#